data_72d880659e0490f595f029ade9a3420e
#
_entry.id   72d880659e0490f595f029ade9a3420e
#
_cell.length_a   1.000
_cell.length_b   1.000
_cell.length_c   1.000
_cell.angle_alpha   90.00
_cell.angle_beta   90.00
_cell.angle_gamma   90.00
#
_symmetry.space_group_name_H-M   'P 1'
#
loop_
_entity.id
_entity.type
_entity.pdbx_description
1 polymer ?
#
loop_
_entity_poly.entity_id
_entity_poly.type
_entity_poly.pdbx_seq_one_letter_code
_entity_poly.pdbx_strand_id
1 'polypeptide(L)'
;MKRIFRLFVLAMMATAVAVSCNDKEDYVEPTLDVTPNNIAGCWSLDSWSGGELSSCSYVYIDFVRADKTYTLYQNIDSQYMRAITGHYFIYTDDEKGAIIRGNYDYGNGDWSHRYVVTELTEGRMVWTALDNPADVSVYIRATLPSDLQ
;
A
#
# COMPACT_ATOMS: atom_id res chain seq x y z
N MET A 1 -61.48 -40.70 -48.66
CA MET A 1 -61.30 -39.47 -47.93
C MET A 1 -60.24 -39.75 -46.84
N LYS A 2 -58.97 -39.39 -47.10
CA LYS A 2 -57.84 -39.72 -46.25
C LYS A 2 -57.40 -38.47 -45.50
N ARG A 3 -57.52 -38.46 -44.20
CA ARG A 3 -57.06 -37.38 -43.36
C ARG A 3 -55.61 -37.65 -43.00
N ILE A 4 -54.70 -36.81 -43.51
CA ILE A 4 -53.27 -36.83 -43.16
C ILE A 4 -53.10 -35.94 -41.93
N PHE A 5 -52.77 -36.59 -40.80
CA PHE A 5 -52.47 -35.94 -39.56
C PHE A 5 -50.93 -35.59 -39.59
N ARG A 6 -50.65 -34.35 -39.80
CA ARG A 6 -49.22 -33.88 -39.69
C ARG A 6 -48.96 -33.56 -38.25
N LEU A 7 -48.13 -34.38 -37.63
CA LEU A 7 -47.49 -34.08 -36.34
C LEU A 7 -46.45 -32.97 -36.56
N PHE A 8 -46.73 -31.83 -36.01
CA PHE A 8 -45.72 -30.81 -35.81
C PHE A 8 -44.97 -31.12 -34.51
N VAL A 9 -43.75 -31.65 -34.61
CA VAL A 9 -42.81 -31.75 -33.51
C VAL A 9 -42.16 -30.37 -33.34
N LEU A 10 -42.61 -29.62 -32.35
CA LEU A 10 -41.94 -28.38 -31.94
C LEU A 10 -40.71 -28.76 -31.14
N ALA A 11 -39.54 -28.68 -31.78
CA ALA A 11 -38.28 -28.75 -31.08
C ALA A 11 -38.04 -27.43 -30.31
N MET A 12 -38.37 -27.44 -29.01
CA MET A 12 -37.94 -26.37 -28.09
C MET A 12 -36.44 -26.51 -27.87
N MET A 13 -35.65 -25.73 -28.62
CA MET A 13 -34.26 -25.47 -28.25
C MET A 13 -34.25 -24.58 -27.00
N ALA A 14 -34.04 -25.21 -25.85
CA ALA A 14 -33.67 -24.48 -24.63
C ALA A 14 -32.25 -23.97 -24.81
N THR A 15 -32.11 -22.72 -25.22
CA THR A 15 -30.84 -21.99 -25.12
C THR A 15 -30.59 -21.74 -23.64
N ALA A 16 -29.73 -22.56 -23.02
CA ALA A 16 -29.17 -22.28 -21.73
C ALA A 16 -28.25 -21.05 -21.90
N VAL A 17 -28.75 -19.89 -21.54
CA VAL A 17 -27.93 -18.71 -21.35
C VAL A 17 -27.13 -18.98 -20.07
N ALA A 18 -25.87 -19.41 -20.21
CA ALA A 18 -24.93 -19.40 -19.13
C ALA A 18 -24.68 -17.92 -18.80
N VAL A 19 -25.39 -17.41 -17.82
CA VAL A 19 -25.02 -16.17 -17.16
C VAL A 19 -23.74 -16.49 -16.39
N SER A 20 -22.61 -16.22 -17.02
CA SER A 20 -21.33 -16.15 -16.33
C SER A 20 -21.41 -14.93 -15.41
N CYS A 21 -21.86 -15.14 -14.18
CA CYS A 21 -21.60 -14.21 -13.10
C CYS A 21 -20.08 -14.14 -12.93
N ASN A 22 -19.48 -13.16 -13.55
CA ASN A 22 -18.11 -12.78 -13.28
C ASN A 22 -18.15 -11.95 -11.99
N ASP A 23 -18.51 -12.60 -10.88
CA ASP A 23 -18.29 -12.06 -9.55
C ASP A 23 -16.77 -12.02 -9.35
N LYS A 24 -16.16 -10.93 -9.82
CA LYS A 24 -14.89 -10.49 -9.26
C LYS A 24 -15.28 -10.05 -7.85
N GLU A 25 -15.22 -10.98 -6.91
CA GLU A 25 -15.09 -10.61 -5.51
C GLU A 25 -13.89 -9.66 -5.48
N ASP A 26 -14.14 -8.40 -5.15
CA ASP A 26 -13.08 -7.42 -4.94
C ASP A 26 -12.24 -7.99 -3.78
N TYR A 27 -11.11 -8.59 -4.12
CA TYR A 27 -10.19 -9.13 -3.13
C TYR A 27 -9.69 -7.95 -2.29
N VAL A 28 -10.16 -7.87 -1.05
CA VAL A 28 -9.67 -6.91 -0.07
C VAL A 28 -8.52 -7.57 0.67
N GLU A 29 -7.33 -7.02 0.54
CA GLU A 29 -6.17 -7.50 1.29
C GLU A 29 -6.44 -7.44 2.79
N PRO A 30 -6.11 -8.51 3.55
CA PRO A 30 -6.25 -8.50 4.99
C PRO A 30 -5.40 -7.39 5.63
N THR A 31 -6.00 -6.69 6.59
CA THR A 31 -5.29 -5.71 7.41
C THR A 31 -4.32 -6.43 8.36
N LEU A 32 -3.12 -5.92 8.48
CA LEU A 32 -2.07 -6.43 9.36
C LEU A 32 -1.89 -5.54 10.59
N ASP A 33 -1.51 -6.13 11.70
CA ASP A 33 -1.06 -5.39 12.87
C ASP A 33 0.22 -4.60 12.55
N VAL A 34 0.32 -3.38 13.06
CA VAL A 34 1.49 -2.53 12.86
C VAL A 34 2.60 -2.95 13.82
N THR A 35 3.48 -3.77 13.33
CA THR A 35 4.62 -4.31 14.08
C THR A 35 5.91 -4.15 13.29
N PRO A 36 7.10 -4.18 13.93
CA PRO A 36 8.36 -4.18 13.22
C PRO A 36 8.49 -5.32 12.20
N ASN A 37 7.82 -6.44 12.42
CA ASN A 37 7.81 -7.56 11.51
C ASN A 37 7.01 -7.27 10.23
N ASN A 38 5.83 -6.69 10.38
CA ASN A 38 4.90 -6.48 9.26
C ASN A 38 5.29 -5.28 8.40
N ILE A 39 5.95 -4.26 8.98
CA ILE A 39 6.46 -3.12 8.20
C ILE A 39 7.84 -3.36 7.61
N ALA A 40 8.58 -4.41 8.02
CA ALA A 40 9.94 -4.66 7.56
C ALA A 40 10.04 -4.77 6.03
N GLY A 41 11.14 -4.30 5.47
CA GLY A 41 11.44 -4.29 4.04
C GLY A 41 11.16 -2.94 3.37
N CYS A 42 11.26 -2.93 2.06
CA CYS A 42 11.24 -1.71 1.26
C CYS A 42 9.83 -1.30 0.85
N TRP A 43 9.56 0.01 0.95
CA TRP A 43 8.33 0.67 0.56
C TRP A 43 8.62 1.86 -0.34
N SER A 44 7.86 2.02 -1.41
CA SER A 44 7.91 3.19 -2.29
C SER A 44 6.77 4.13 -1.97
N LEU A 45 7.04 5.41 -1.82
CA LEU A 45 6.00 6.43 -1.71
C LEU A 45 5.28 6.56 -3.06
N ASP A 46 3.98 6.26 -3.05
CA ASP A 46 3.09 6.36 -4.21
C ASP A 46 2.48 7.76 -4.31
N SER A 47 1.95 8.26 -3.22
CA SER A 47 1.37 9.60 -3.17
C SER A 47 1.56 10.26 -1.82
N TRP A 48 1.58 11.59 -1.84
CA TRP A 48 1.68 12.44 -0.65
C TRP A 48 0.64 13.53 -0.69
N SER A 49 -0.18 13.63 0.36
CA SER A 49 -1.25 14.62 0.49
C SER A 49 -2.20 14.66 -0.72
N GLY A 50 -2.47 13.48 -1.30
CA GLY A 50 -3.35 13.30 -2.46
C GLY A 50 -2.73 13.68 -3.81
N GLY A 51 -1.44 14.06 -3.84
CA GLY A 51 -0.68 14.30 -5.07
C GLY A 51 0.31 13.19 -5.37
N GLU A 52 0.53 12.92 -6.63
CA GLU A 52 1.59 12.03 -7.09
C GLU A 52 2.95 12.75 -7.04
N LEU A 53 4.03 11.99 -6.85
CA LEU A 53 5.38 12.50 -7.01
C LEU A 53 5.63 12.87 -8.48
N SER A 54 6.53 13.83 -8.72
CA SER A 54 6.96 14.13 -10.09
C SER A 54 7.61 12.88 -10.71
N SER A 55 7.50 12.74 -12.04
CA SER A 55 7.96 11.55 -12.77
C SER A 55 9.45 11.20 -12.60
N CYS A 56 10.24 12.15 -12.11
CA CYS A 56 11.68 11.97 -11.85
C CYS A 56 12.01 11.89 -10.36
N SER A 57 11.01 12.01 -9.48
CA SER A 57 11.20 11.97 -8.03
C SER A 57 10.81 10.61 -7.48
N TYR A 58 11.53 10.18 -6.46
CA TYR A 58 11.22 8.96 -5.74
C TYR A 58 11.53 9.11 -4.24
N VAL A 59 10.82 8.31 -3.47
CA VAL A 59 11.10 8.09 -2.06
C VAL A 59 10.93 6.60 -1.79
N TYR A 60 11.99 5.95 -1.33
CA TYR A 60 11.93 4.60 -0.80
C TYR A 60 12.31 4.63 0.66
N ILE A 61 11.62 3.88 1.49
CA ILE A 61 11.98 3.65 2.87
C ILE A 61 12.13 2.14 3.11
N ASP A 62 13.29 1.74 3.57
CA ASP A 62 13.60 0.34 3.88
C ASP A 62 13.73 0.17 5.40
N PHE A 63 12.85 -0.63 5.98
CA PHE A 63 12.79 -0.89 7.42
C PHE A 63 13.51 -2.19 7.77
N VAL A 64 14.47 -2.12 8.66
CA VAL A 64 15.18 -3.26 9.22
C VAL A 64 14.57 -3.62 10.58
N ARG A 65 13.97 -4.80 10.66
CA ARG A 65 13.28 -5.28 11.85
C ARG A 65 14.20 -5.49 13.06
N ALA A 66 15.38 -6.07 12.83
CA ALA A 66 16.26 -6.54 13.90
C ALA A 66 16.70 -5.40 14.83
N ASP A 67 17.14 -4.29 14.25
CA ASP A 67 17.71 -3.16 14.97
C ASP A 67 16.74 -1.98 15.06
N LYS A 68 15.56 -2.11 14.47
CA LYS A 68 14.56 -1.04 14.33
C LYS A 68 15.17 0.22 13.68
N THR A 69 15.96 -0.01 12.63
CA THR A 69 16.57 1.04 11.81
C THR A 69 15.83 1.17 10.51
N TYR A 70 16.00 2.30 9.85
CA TYR A 70 15.52 2.52 8.49
C TYR A 70 16.57 3.21 7.65
N THR A 71 16.45 3.05 6.33
CA THR A 71 17.14 3.87 5.35
C THR A 71 16.11 4.49 4.43
N LEU A 72 16.14 5.81 4.31
CA LEU A 72 15.31 6.59 3.42
C LEU A 72 16.15 7.02 2.21
N TYR A 73 15.76 6.55 1.03
CA TYR A 73 16.37 6.92 -0.26
C TYR A 73 15.45 7.90 -0.97
N GLN A 74 15.91 9.08 -1.27
CA GLN A 74 15.10 10.10 -1.92
C GLN A 74 15.89 11.03 -2.80
N ASN A 75 15.22 11.61 -3.80
CA ASN A 75 15.74 12.69 -4.63
C ASN A 75 14.74 13.86 -4.76
N ILE A 76 13.83 14.01 -3.80
CA ILE A 76 12.90 15.15 -3.79
C ILE A 76 13.70 16.44 -3.76
N ASP A 77 13.36 17.36 -4.64
CA ASP A 77 14.02 18.68 -4.80
C ASP A 77 15.51 18.61 -5.08
N SER A 78 16.00 17.48 -5.59
CA SER A 78 17.40 17.25 -5.87
C SER A 78 17.58 16.39 -7.12
N GLN A 79 18.63 16.63 -7.90
CA GLN A 79 19.04 15.70 -8.97
C GLN A 79 19.85 14.52 -8.44
N TYR A 80 20.23 14.57 -7.16
CA TYR A 80 21.08 13.57 -6.55
C TYR A 80 20.32 12.77 -5.50
N MET A 81 20.53 11.47 -5.49
CA MET A 81 20.06 10.58 -4.45
C MET A 81 20.66 10.96 -3.10
N ARG A 82 19.83 10.95 -2.07
CA ARG A 82 20.23 11.07 -0.67
C ARG A 82 19.78 9.83 0.07
N ALA A 83 20.70 9.19 0.77
CA ALA A 83 20.40 8.12 1.72
C ALA A 83 20.45 8.70 3.13
N ILE A 84 19.35 8.59 3.87
CA ILE A 84 19.18 9.10 5.22
C ILE A 84 18.86 7.91 6.11
N THR A 85 19.64 7.72 7.18
CA THR A 85 19.47 6.61 8.12
C THR A 85 18.96 7.09 9.46
N GLY A 86 18.39 6.18 10.22
CA GLY A 86 17.92 6.44 11.57
C GLY A 86 17.23 5.24 12.20
N HIS A 87 16.59 5.49 13.33
CA HIS A 87 15.82 4.49 14.05
C HIS A 87 14.36 4.85 14.04
N TYR A 88 13.49 3.83 14.03
CA TYR A 88 12.06 4.01 14.14
C TYR A 88 11.50 3.35 15.41
N PHE A 89 10.38 3.85 15.86
CA PHE A 89 9.67 3.40 17.04
C PHE A 89 8.20 3.27 16.74
N ILE A 90 7.58 2.18 17.17
CA ILE A 90 6.14 1.95 17.06
C ILE A 90 5.58 1.85 18.47
N TYR A 91 4.48 2.53 18.73
CA TYR A 91 3.71 2.40 19.96
C TYR A 91 2.22 2.51 19.64
N THR A 92 1.39 2.00 20.53
CA THR A 92 -0.06 2.04 20.39
C THR A 92 -0.63 3.12 21.29
N ASP A 93 -1.46 3.97 20.72
CA ASP A 93 -2.30 4.93 21.44
C ASP A 93 -3.73 4.39 21.49
N ASP A 94 -4.38 4.46 22.66
CA ASP A 94 -5.70 3.86 22.88
C ASP A 94 -6.80 4.50 22.02
N GLU A 95 -6.64 5.76 21.61
CA GLU A 95 -7.63 6.49 20.82
C GLU A 95 -7.28 6.52 19.32
N LYS A 96 -5.98 6.57 19.00
CA LYS A 96 -5.49 6.81 17.63
C LYS A 96 -4.95 5.57 16.94
N GLY A 97 -4.70 4.50 17.69
CA GLY A 97 -4.14 3.26 17.19
C GLY A 97 -2.61 3.28 17.11
N ALA A 98 -2.06 2.59 16.13
CA ALA A 98 -0.62 2.45 16.00
C ALA A 98 0.05 3.71 15.46
N ILE A 99 1.05 4.18 16.16
CA ILE A 99 1.81 5.38 15.81
C ILE A 99 3.26 4.99 15.55
N ILE A 100 3.80 5.45 14.42
CA ILE A 100 5.21 5.35 14.07
C ILE A 100 5.88 6.73 14.19
N ARG A 101 7.09 6.73 14.72
CA ARG A 101 7.98 7.89 14.73
C ARG A 101 9.41 7.44 14.50
N GLY A 102 10.28 8.34 14.16
CA GLY A 102 11.71 8.05 14.03
C GLY A 102 12.59 9.20 14.42
N ASN A 103 13.87 8.93 14.47
CA ASN A 103 14.94 9.92 14.57
C ASN A 103 15.94 9.71 13.43
N TYR A 104 16.72 10.72 13.19
CA TYR A 104 17.82 10.67 12.23
C TYR A 104 19.12 10.35 12.95
N ASP A 105 20.02 9.62 12.29
CA ASP A 105 21.35 9.36 12.80
C ASP A 105 22.19 10.66 12.87
N TYR A 106 23.32 10.56 13.55
CA TYR A 106 24.30 11.64 13.67
C TYR A 106 23.79 12.91 14.39
N GLY A 107 22.80 12.76 15.25
CA GLY A 107 22.26 13.88 16.03
C GLY A 107 21.40 14.86 15.22
N ASN A 108 20.89 14.45 14.07
CA ASN A 108 20.05 15.28 13.21
C ASN A 108 18.59 15.41 13.70
N GLY A 109 18.32 14.94 14.92
CA GLY A 109 17.02 15.10 15.58
C GLY A 109 15.99 14.06 15.22
N ASP A 110 14.74 14.35 15.54
CA ASP A 110 13.59 13.50 15.28
C ASP A 110 12.93 13.83 13.94
N TRP A 111 12.10 12.92 13.43
CA TRP A 111 11.19 13.23 12.32
C TRP A 111 10.32 14.43 12.66
N SER A 112 9.99 15.22 11.65
CA SER A 112 9.16 16.42 11.83
C SER A 112 7.77 16.09 12.38
N HIS A 113 7.25 14.91 12.04
CA HIS A 113 5.93 14.44 12.45
C HIS A 113 6.01 13.04 13.04
N ARG A 114 5.02 12.72 13.86
CA ARG A 114 4.64 11.36 14.22
C ARG A 114 3.46 10.98 13.34
N TYR A 115 3.37 9.73 12.92
CA TYR A 115 2.35 9.30 11.98
C TYR A 115 1.50 8.18 12.58
N VAL A 116 0.19 8.32 12.47
CA VAL A 116 -0.75 7.22 12.68
C VAL A 116 -0.69 6.32 11.44
N VAL A 117 -0.44 5.03 11.62
CA VAL A 117 -0.55 4.05 10.54
C VAL A 117 -2.01 3.65 10.43
N THR A 118 -2.73 4.28 9.51
CA THR A 118 -4.18 4.10 9.36
C THR A 118 -4.56 2.87 8.55
N GLU A 119 -3.64 2.35 7.76
CA GLU A 119 -3.81 1.13 6.98
C GLU A 119 -2.45 0.42 6.85
N LEU A 120 -2.44 -0.88 7.03
CA LEU A 120 -1.30 -1.74 6.72
C LEU A 120 -1.82 -3.06 6.16
N THR A 121 -1.41 -3.40 4.94
CA THR A 121 -1.59 -4.69 4.30
C THR A 121 -0.24 -5.25 3.86
N GLU A 122 -0.21 -6.39 3.19
CA GLU A 122 1.05 -6.90 2.61
C GLU A 122 1.61 -5.96 1.53
N GLY A 123 0.74 -5.32 0.74
CA GLY A 123 1.11 -4.48 -0.39
C GLY A 123 1.06 -2.98 -0.15
N ARG A 124 0.36 -2.52 0.88
CA ARG A 124 0.03 -1.10 1.06
C ARG A 124 0.16 -0.64 2.51
N MET A 125 0.65 0.57 2.71
CA MET A 125 0.74 1.21 4.02
C MET A 125 0.37 2.68 3.90
N VAL A 126 -0.50 3.17 4.78
CA VAL A 126 -0.94 4.58 4.81
C VAL A 126 -0.56 5.21 6.13
N TRP A 127 0.09 6.34 6.05
CA TRP A 127 0.45 7.18 7.19
C TRP A 127 -0.31 8.49 7.16
N THR A 128 -0.78 8.91 8.31
CA THR A 128 -1.38 10.25 8.50
C THR A 128 -0.64 10.97 9.61
N ALA A 129 -0.15 12.17 9.35
CA ALA A 129 0.55 12.93 10.37
C ALA A 129 -0.39 13.24 11.54
N LEU A 130 0.10 13.00 12.76
CA LEU A 130 -0.70 13.10 13.98
C LEU A 130 -1.18 14.53 14.26
N ASP A 131 -0.40 15.50 13.87
CA ASP A 131 -0.63 16.95 14.04
C ASP A 131 -1.19 17.64 12.80
N ASN A 132 -1.29 16.92 11.66
CA ASN A 132 -1.86 17.43 10.42
C ASN A 132 -2.60 16.33 9.65
N PRO A 133 -3.91 16.13 9.86
CA PRO A 133 -4.67 15.08 9.18
C PRO A 133 -4.73 15.21 7.65
N ALA A 134 -4.37 16.35 7.08
CA ALA A 134 -4.28 16.53 5.63
C ALA A 134 -2.95 16.00 5.06
N ASP A 135 -1.96 15.77 5.89
CA ASP A 135 -0.68 15.18 5.50
C ASP A 135 -0.78 13.65 5.56
N VAL A 136 -1.08 13.08 4.41
CA VAL A 136 -1.28 11.63 4.21
C VAL A 136 -0.24 11.12 3.23
N SER A 137 0.51 10.11 3.62
CA SER A 137 1.48 9.41 2.79
C SER A 137 1.00 8.00 2.50
N VAL A 138 0.97 7.63 1.23
CA VAL A 138 0.62 6.28 0.76
C VAL A 138 1.86 5.60 0.24
N TYR A 139 2.17 4.45 0.80
CA TYR A 139 3.31 3.62 0.43
C TYR A 139 2.84 2.30 -0.17
N ILE A 140 3.55 1.84 -1.18
CA ILE A 140 3.35 0.52 -1.80
C ILE A 140 4.59 -0.33 -1.55
N ARG A 141 4.40 -1.62 -1.26
CA ARG A 141 5.51 -2.57 -1.09
C ARG A 141 6.35 -2.61 -2.36
N ALA A 142 7.66 -2.49 -2.21
CA ALA A 142 8.57 -2.38 -3.33
C ALA A 142 9.84 -3.22 -3.12
N THR A 143 10.59 -3.37 -4.20
CA THR A 143 11.99 -3.82 -4.14
C THR A 143 12.87 -2.60 -4.40
N LEU A 144 13.87 -2.40 -3.56
CA LEU A 144 14.83 -1.32 -3.77
C LEU A 144 15.55 -1.49 -5.11
N PRO A 145 15.52 -0.50 -5.99
CA PRO A 145 16.26 -0.53 -7.25
C PRO A 145 17.75 -0.80 -7.04
N SER A 146 18.36 -1.55 -7.95
CA SER A 146 19.76 -1.97 -7.82
C SER A 146 20.76 -0.82 -7.87
N ASP A 147 20.40 0.28 -8.48
CA ASP A 147 21.19 1.52 -8.57
C ASP A 147 21.15 2.36 -7.28
N LEU A 148 20.29 1.99 -6.33
CA LEU A 148 20.20 2.60 -5.01
C LEU A 148 20.78 1.73 -3.88
N GLN A 149 21.29 0.54 -4.22
CA GLN A 149 21.89 -0.41 -3.27
C GLN A 149 23.36 -0.15 -2.99
#